data_beb8035cdbac2e7437d95dd01320d94e
#
_entry.id   beb8035cdbac2e7437d95dd01320d94e
#
_cell.length_a   1.000
_cell.length_b   1.000
_cell.length_c   1.000
_cell.angle_alpha   90.00
_cell.angle_beta   90.00
_cell.angle_gamma   90.00
#
_symmetry.space_group_name_H-M   'P 1'
#
loop_
_entity.id
_entity.type
_entity.pdbx_description
1 polymer ?
#
loop_
_entity_poly.entity_id
_entity_poly.type
_entity_poly.pdbx_seq_one_letter_code
_entity_poly.pdbx_strand_id
1 'polypeptide(L)'
;MFDVSAWHIREAGPDDVDAVALVGAATILETYAGLLQREDMLAFCSGEHSADAYRRFLKKGARIWLAEAEGTHSPVGYAMLTPPELDSAEPGDIELKRIYTLTRMQGTGLGAALMATAVEAAQGHRRLLLGVNSHNTRALAFYRRQGFETIGTRRFLVGSVEHDDFVLARPLEAAPAL
;
A
#
# COMPACT_ATOMS: atom_id res chain seq x y z
N MET A 1 21.36 -4.67 -20.48
CA MET A 1 20.02 -4.17 -20.08
C MET A 1 19.47 -5.15 -19.06
N PHE A 2 19.25 -4.68 -17.84
CA PHE A 2 18.69 -5.56 -16.80
C PHE A 2 17.21 -5.77 -17.09
N ASP A 3 16.78 -7.04 -17.13
CA ASP A 3 15.37 -7.38 -17.21
C ASP A 3 14.72 -7.10 -15.86
N VAL A 4 13.93 -6.02 -15.79
CA VAL A 4 13.20 -5.64 -14.57
C VAL A 4 11.82 -6.30 -14.50
N SER A 5 11.49 -7.17 -15.46
CA SER A 5 10.20 -7.87 -15.47
C SER A 5 10.15 -9.06 -14.50
N ALA A 6 11.32 -9.57 -14.06
CA ALA A 6 11.42 -10.67 -13.14
C ALA A 6 11.53 -10.14 -11.69
N TRP A 7 10.59 -10.54 -10.86
CA TRP A 7 10.48 -10.15 -9.44
C TRP A 7 9.88 -11.30 -8.62
N HIS A 8 10.11 -11.26 -7.33
CA HIS A 8 9.44 -12.14 -6.37
C HIS A 8 8.87 -11.32 -5.21
N ILE A 9 7.85 -11.86 -4.56
CA ILE A 9 7.19 -11.26 -3.39
C ILE A 9 7.43 -12.17 -2.20
N ARG A 10 7.82 -11.60 -1.07
CA ARG A 10 7.95 -12.30 0.21
C ARG A 10 7.44 -11.44 1.36
N GLU A 11 7.05 -12.08 2.45
CA GLU A 11 6.72 -11.34 3.67
C GLU A 11 7.98 -10.70 4.26
N ALA A 12 7.86 -9.43 4.63
CA ALA A 12 8.94 -8.63 5.21
C ALA A 12 8.86 -8.65 6.73
N GLY A 13 10.02 -8.75 7.35
CA GLY A 13 10.19 -8.69 8.81
C GLY A 13 10.88 -7.40 9.29
N PRO A 14 11.23 -7.36 10.59
CA PRO A 14 11.90 -6.20 11.18
C PRO A 14 13.23 -5.83 10.52
N ASP A 15 13.93 -6.79 9.93
CA ASP A 15 15.21 -6.56 9.25
C ASP A 15 15.06 -5.95 7.85
N ASP A 16 13.84 -5.94 7.30
CA ASP A 16 13.55 -5.43 5.96
C ASP A 16 13.07 -3.97 5.94
N VAL A 17 12.88 -3.34 7.10
CA VAL A 17 12.24 -2.02 7.19
C VAL A 17 13.00 -0.93 6.45
N ASP A 18 14.32 -1.04 6.33
CA ASP A 18 15.12 -0.08 5.56
C ASP A 18 14.84 -0.21 4.05
N ALA A 19 14.68 -1.43 3.54
CA ALA A 19 14.30 -1.68 2.14
C ALA A 19 12.86 -1.22 1.86
N VAL A 20 11.93 -1.47 2.79
CA VAL A 20 10.55 -0.99 2.68
C VAL A 20 10.49 0.54 2.71
N ALA A 21 11.26 1.18 3.62
CA ALA A 21 11.35 2.63 3.71
C ALA A 21 11.91 3.25 2.43
N LEU A 22 12.95 2.63 1.85
CA LEU A 22 13.56 3.10 0.62
C LEU A 22 12.57 3.09 -0.55
N VAL A 23 11.90 1.97 -0.81
CA VAL A 23 10.91 1.89 -1.90
C VAL A 23 9.67 2.72 -1.59
N GLY A 24 9.26 2.81 -0.33
CA GLY A 24 8.17 3.67 0.11
C GLY A 24 8.43 5.15 -0.20
N ALA A 25 9.60 5.67 0.19
CA ALA A 25 9.99 7.05 -0.11
C ALA A 25 10.14 7.29 -1.61
N ALA A 26 10.72 6.34 -2.36
CA ALA A 26 10.86 6.44 -3.81
C ALA A 26 9.49 6.53 -4.52
N THR A 27 8.53 5.70 -4.15
CA THR A 27 7.18 5.72 -4.74
C THR A 27 6.40 6.97 -4.38
N ILE A 28 6.58 7.52 -3.18
CA ILE A 28 6.01 8.80 -2.79
C ILE A 28 6.61 9.94 -3.60
N LEU A 29 7.93 9.94 -3.79
CA LEU A 29 8.59 10.94 -4.62
C LEU A 29 8.10 10.88 -6.07
N GLU A 30 7.98 9.70 -6.68
CA GLU A 30 7.42 9.53 -8.03
C GLU A 30 5.98 10.03 -8.14
N THR A 31 5.17 9.84 -7.09
CA THR A 31 3.74 10.20 -7.11
C THR A 31 3.51 11.68 -6.90
N TYR A 32 4.25 12.30 -5.99
CA TYR A 32 3.96 13.65 -5.50
C TYR A 32 4.98 14.72 -5.91
N ALA A 33 6.04 14.36 -6.66
CA ALA A 33 6.98 15.34 -7.20
C ALA A 33 6.25 16.36 -8.10
N GLY A 34 6.41 17.64 -7.78
CA GLY A 34 5.70 18.73 -8.45
C GLY A 34 4.30 19.04 -7.89
N LEU A 35 3.79 18.24 -6.95
CA LEU A 35 2.50 18.47 -6.27
C LEU A 35 2.68 18.94 -4.83
N LEU A 36 3.68 18.40 -4.11
CA LEU A 36 4.02 18.80 -2.76
C LEU A 36 5.24 19.74 -2.75
N GLN A 37 5.27 20.64 -1.78
CA GLN A 37 6.46 21.43 -1.49
C GLN A 37 7.57 20.52 -0.97
N ARG A 38 8.84 20.94 -1.18
CA ARG A 38 10.01 20.16 -0.75
C ARG A 38 9.95 19.78 0.73
N GLU A 39 9.60 20.74 1.58
CA GLU A 39 9.54 20.60 3.03
C GLU A 39 8.50 19.56 3.45
N ASP A 40 7.30 19.58 2.84
CA ASP A 40 6.23 18.58 3.06
C ASP A 40 6.66 17.18 2.59
N MET A 41 7.32 17.10 1.42
CA MET A 41 7.85 15.84 0.88
C MET A 41 8.89 15.23 1.84
N LEU A 42 9.84 16.03 2.30
CA LEU A 42 10.87 15.58 3.24
C LEU A 42 10.25 15.13 4.57
N ALA A 43 9.31 15.90 5.13
CA ALA A 43 8.62 15.57 6.36
C ALA A 43 7.82 14.28 6.23
N PHE A 44 7.11 14.11 5.13
CA PHE A 44 6.29 12.91 4.88
C PHE A 44 7.16 11.65 4.74
N CYS A 45 8.24 11.72 3.95
CA CYS A 45 9.15 10.59 3.79
C CYS A 45 9.91 10.25 5.07
N SER A 46 10.41 11.24 5.81
CA SER A 46 11.16 11.03 7.06
C SER A 46 10.26 10.63 8.24
N GLY A 47 8.97 10.95 8.18
CA GLY A 47 7.97 10.56 9.18
C GLY A 47 7.32 9.22 8.84
N GLU A 48 6.32 9.28 7.96
CA GLU A 48 5.44 8.14 7.64
C GLU A 48 6.10 7.02 6.84
N HIS A 49 7.16 7.31 6.09
CA HIS A 49 7.89 6.34 5.27
C HIS A 49 9.30 6.05 5.79
N SER A 50 9.59 6.41 7.04
CA SER A 50 10.86 6.05 7.69
C SER A 50 10.88 4.58 8.13
N ALA A 51 12.09 4.02 8.27
CA ALA A 51 12.26 2.67 8.83
C ALA A 51 11.63 2.54 10.23
N ASP A 52 11.71 3.59 11.06
CA ASP A 52 11.09 3.61 12.38
C ASP A 52 9.55 3.59 12.31
N ALA A 53 8.95 4.24 11.31
CA ALA A 53 7.51 4.15 11.09
C ALA A 53 7.11 2.70 10.76
N TYR A 54 7.83 2.03 9.86
CA TYR A 54 7.54 0.64 9.52
C TYR A 54 7.77 -0.32 10.70
N ARG A 55 8.80 -0.09 11.55
CA ARG A 55 8.96 -0.85 12.81
C ARG A 55 7.77 -0.68 13.75
N ARG A 56 7.23 0.55 13.86
CA ARG A 56 6.02 0.82 14.67
C ARG A 56 4.80 0.10 14.09
N PHE A 57 4.61 0.10 12.76
CA PHE A 57 3.53 -0.63 12.11
C PHE A 57 3.61 -2.13 12.38
N LEU A 58 4.78 -2.75 12.21
CA LEU A 58 4.98 -4.17 12.52
C LEU A 58 4.66 -4.49 13.99
N LYS A 59 5.12 -3.65 14.93
CA LYS A 59 4.80 -3.81 16.37
C LYS A 59 3.31 -3.70 16.68
N LYS A 60 2.54 -2.96 15.87
CA LYS A 60 1.09 -2.81 15.99
C LYS A 60 0.31 -3.90 15.22
N GLY A 61 0.97 -4.91 14.71
CA GLY A 61 0.34 -6.03 14.02
C GLY A 61 0.18 -5.86 12.51
N ALA A 62 0.87 -4.88 11.89
CA ALA A 62 0.92 -4.79 10.44
C ALA A 62 1.65 -6.00 9.85
N ARG A 63 1.23 -6.40 8.65
CA ARG A 63 1.93 -7.36 7.80
C ARG A 63 2.36 -6.65 6.52
N ILE A 64 3.59 -6.88 6.11
CA ILE A 64 4.19 -6.22 4.95
C ILE A 64 4.71 -7.29 3.99
N TRP A 65 4.46 -7.13 2.71
CA TRP A 65 5.05 -7.93 1.63
C TRP A 65 5.92 -7.03 0.78
N LEU A 66 7.18 -7.40 0.65
CA LEU A 66 8.18 -6.71 -0.13
C LEU A 66 8.35 -7.43 -1.48
N ALA A 67 8.29 -6.67 -2.56
CA ALA A 67 8.63 -7.13 -3.89
C ALA A 67 10.06 -6.72 -4.22
N GLU A 68 10.86 -7.68 -4.66
CA GLU A 68 12.28 -7.52 -4.98
C GLU A 68 12.55 -7.96 -6.42
N ALA A 69 13.41 -7.21 -7.12
CA ALA A 69 13.87 -7.59 -8.45
C ALA A 69 14.76 -8.82 -8.35
N GLU A 70 14.55 -9.80 -9.23
CA GLU A 70 15.40 -10.99 -9.27
C GLU A 70 16.87 -10.65 -9.57
N GLY A 71 17.76 -11.40 -8.96
CA GLY A 71 19.20 -11.30 -9.14
C GLY A 71 19.87 -10.16 -8.35
N THR A 72 19.18 -9.07 -8.06
CA THR A 72 19.73 -7.94 -7.29
C THR A 72 19.12 -7.77 -5.90
N HIS A 73 17.95 -8.35 -5.67
CA HIS A 73 17.15 -8.16 -4.46
C HIS A 73 16.80 -6.70 -4.15
N SER A 74 16.87 -5.83 -5.17
CA SER A 74 16.49 -4.43 -5.03
C SER A 74 14.98 -4.31 -4.80
N PRO A 75 14.51 -3.50 -3.83
CA PRO A 75 13.10 -3.32 -3.56
C PRO A 75 12.44 -2.56 -4.73
N VAL A 76 11.33 -3.10 -5.25
CA VAL A 76 10.61 -2.52 -6.41
C VAL A 76 9.15 -2.23 -6.12
N GLY A 77 8.64 -2.66 -4.98
CA GLY A 77 7.26 -2.41 -4.54
C GLY A 77 6.98 -3.08 -3.21
N TYR A 78 5.83 -2.78 -2.63
CA TYR A 78 5.37 -3.42 -1.39
C TYR A 78 3.87 -3.25 -1.19
N ALA A 79 3.30 -4.10 -0.34
CA ALA A 79 1.95 -3.96 0.20
C ALA A 79 1.98 -4.07 1.72
N MET A 80 1.08 -3.36 2.41
CA MET A 80 0.98 -3.38 3.86
C MET A 80 -0.48 -3.47 4.31
N LEU A 81 -0.79 -4.50 5.08
CA LEU A 81 -2.05 -4.65 5.80
C LEU A 81 -1.87 -4.19 7.26
N THR A 82 -2.88 -3.51 7.78
CA THR A 82 -2.92 -3.04 9.18
C THR A 82 -4.29 -3.29 9.80
N PRO A 83 -4.41 -3.31 11.14
CA PRO A 83 -5.67 -3.03 11.77
C PRO A 83 -6.24 -1.72 11.20
N PRO A 84 -7.57 -1.63 10.96
CA PRO A 84 -8.13 -0.49 10.26
C PRO A 84 -8.09 0.79 11.12
N GLU A 85 -7.71 1.90 10.48
CA GLU A 85 -7.73 3.25 11.07
C GLU A 85 -8.77 4.16 10.38
N LEU A 86 -9.49 3.65 9.39
CA LEU A 86 -10.54 4.37 8.67
C LEU A 86 -11.80 4.48 9.52
N ASP A 87 -12.40 5.69 9.61
CA ASP A 87 -13.62 5.94 10.39
C ASP A 87 -14.82 5.07 9.97
N SER A 88 -14.84 4.65 8.70
CA SER A 88 -15.87 3.77 8.14
C SER A 88 -15.62 2.28 8.38
N ALA A 89 -14.57 1.92 9.13
CA ALA A 89 -14.28 0.54 9.45
C ALA A 89 -15.27 -0.01 10.50
N GLU A 90 -15.61 -1.27 10.32
CA GLU A 90 -16.49 -2.01 11.23
C GLU A 90 -15.74 -3.24 11.79
N PRO A 91 -16.25 -3.84 12.88
CA PRO A 91 -15.64 -5.04 13.42
C PRO A 91 -15.46 -6.14 12.37
N GLY A 92 -14.27 -6.71 12.33
CA GLY A 92 -13.89 -7.74 11.36
C GLY A 92 -13.28 -7.23 10.07
N ASP A 93 -13.22 -5.92 9.86
CA ASP A 93 -12.53 -5.33 8.72
C ASP A 93 -10.99 -5.33 8.91
N ILE A 94 -10.26 -5.26 7.80
CA ILE A 94 -8.81 -5.06 7.74
C ILE A 94 -8.50 -3.98 6.70
N GLU A 95 -7.42 -3.23 6.88
CA GLU A 95 -7.04 -2.14 5.97
C GLU A 95 -5.82 -2.51 5.12
N LEU A 96 -5.93 -2.35 3.80
CA LEU A 96 -4.77 -2.23 2.92
C LEU A 96 -4.26 -0.79 3.02
N LYS A 97 -3.34 -0.57 3.96
CA LYS A 97 -2.81 0.75 4.28
C LYS A 97 -1.97 1.33 3.14
N ARG A 98 -1.22 0.47 2.47
CA ARG A 98 -0.30 0.85 1.39
C ARG A 98 -0.17 -0.27 0.36
N ILE A 99 -0.15 0.10 -0.91
CA ILE A 99 0.27 -0.73 -2.02
C ILE A 99 0.92 0.16 -3.06
N TYR A 100 2.21 0.02 -3.23
CA TYR A 100 3.02 0.86 -4.12
C TYR A 100 4.02 0.04 -4.91
N THR A 101 4.21 0.42 -6.16
CA THR A 101 5.26 -0.11 -7.04
C THR A 101 5.97 1.05 -7.72
N LEU A 102 7.26 0.92 -7.96
CA LEU A 102 7.97 1.88 -8.80
C LEU A 102 7.29 1.99 -10.17
N THR A 103 7.27 3.19 -10.74
CA THR A 103 6.61 3.45 -12.03
C THR A 103 7.13 2.54 -13.15
N ARG A 104 8.43 2.20 -13.13
CA ARG A 104 9.06 1.27 -14.08
C ARG A 104 8.52 -0.15 -14.04
N MET A 105 7.83 -0.53 -12.95
CA MET A 105 7.20 -1.85 -12.79
C MET A 105 5.79 -1.91 -13.36
N GLN A 106 5.28 -0.82 -13.91
CA GLN A 106 3.96 -0.78 -14.51
C GLN A 106 3.91 -1.68 -15.75
N GLY A 107 2.81 -2.45 -15.87
CA GLY A 107 2.66 -3.42 -16.97
C GLY A 107 3.36 -4.77 -16.74
N THR A 108 4.13 -4.94 -15.66
CA THR A 108 4.79 -6.23 -15.35
C THR A 108 3.90 -7.21 -14.58
N GLY A 109 2.69 -6.79 -14.18
CA GLY A 109 1.80 -7.60 -13.33
C GLY A 109 2.08 -7.50 -11.83
N LEU A 110 3.15 -6.81 -11.40
CA LEU A 110 3.53 -6.73 -10.00
C LEU A 110 2.42 -6.18 -9.10
N GLY A 111 1.75 -5.09 -9.51
CA GLY A 111 0.67 -4.51 -8.72
C GLY A 111 -0.49 -5.48 -8.48
N ALA A 112 -0.86 -6.25 -9.50
CA ALA A 112 -1.89 -7.28 -9.38
C ALA A 112 -1.45 -8.45 -8.47
N ALA A 113 -0.18 -8.84 -8.54
CA ALA A 113 0.37 -9.90 -7.69
C ALA A 113 0.44 -9.46 -6.22
N LEU A 114 0.90 -8.23 -5.91
CA LEU A 114 0.87 -7.67 -4.56
C LEU A 114 -0.57 -7.58 -4.01
N MET A 115 -1.53 -7.18 -4.84
CA MET A 115 -2.93 -7.15 -4.45
C MET A 115 -3.45 -8.56 -4.15
N ALA A 116 -3.15 -9.54 -4.99
CA ALA A 116 -3.56 -10.93 -4.76
C ALA A 116 -2.98 -11.47 -3.45
N THR A 117 -1.71 -11.21 -3.17
CA THR A 117 -1.05 -11.56 -1.91
C THR A 117 -1.74 -10.92 -0.70
N ALA A 118 -2.06 -9.62 -0.78
CA ALA A 118 -2.76 -8.91 0.29
C ALA A 118 -4.17 -9.45 0.52
N VAL A 119 -4.91 -9.75 -0.56
CA VAL A 119 -6.26 -10.33 -0.49
C VAL A 119 -6.23 -11.72 0.13
N GLU A 120 -5.28 -12.57 -0.26
CA GLU A 120 -5.10 -13.90 0.33
C GLU A 120 -4.80 -13.80 1.83
N ALA A 121 -3.87 -12.92 2.20
CA ALA A 121 -3.51 -12.70 3.60
C ALA A 121 -4.63 -12.07 4.45
N ALA A 122 -5.58 -11.39 3.82
CA ALA A 122 -6.74 -10.78 4.47
C ALA A 122 -7.92 -11.75 4.64
N GLN A 123 -7.84 -12.98 4.08
CA GLN A 123 -8.92 -13.97 4.23
C GLN A 123 -9.25 -14.24 5.71
N GLY A 124 -10.51 -14.45 6.01
CA GLY A 124 -11.01 -14.56 7.38
C GLY A 124 -11.45 -13.24 8.01
N HIS A 125 -11.14 -12.10 7.38
CA HIS A 125 -11.72 -10.80 7.71
C HIS A 125 -13.01 -10.58 6.90
N ARG A 126 -13.83 -9.64 7.35
CA ARG A 126 -15.11 -9.31 6.72
C ARG A 126 -14.92 -8.58 5.39
N ARG A 127 -14.14 -7.51 5.40
CA ARG A 127 -13.84 -6.68 4.24
C ARG A 127 -12.39 -6.21 4.27
N LEU A 128 -11.82 -6.02 3.08
CA LEU A 128 -10.56 -5.31 2.88
C LEU A 128 -10.89 -3.86 2.51
N LEU A 129 -10.44 -2.92 3.32
CA LEU A 129 -10.65 -1.48 3.13
C LEU A 129 -9.40 -0.82 2.61
N LEU A 130 -9.55 0.29 1.89
CA LEU A 130 -8.45 1.19 1.54
C LEU A 130 -8.94 2.63 1.34
N GLY A 131 -8.04 3.59 1.51
CA GLY A 131 -8.22 4.97 1.09
C GLY A 131 -7.44 5.26 -0.19
N VAL A 132 -8.02 6.03 -1.10
CA VAL A 132 -7.38 6.43 -2.36
C VAL A 132 -7.77 7.84 -2.74
N ASN A 133 -6.80 8.63 -3.22
CA ASN A 133 -7.07 9.98 -3.70
C ASN A 133 -8.14 9.97 -4.80
N SER A 134 -9.17 10.80 -4.65
CA SER A 134 -10.31 10.84 -5.56
C SER A 134 -9.95 11.23 -7.00
N HIS A 135 -8.82 11.91 -7.21
CA HIS A 135 -8.32 12.30 -8.52
C HIS A 135 -7.40 11.24 -9.15
N ASN A 136 -7.01 10.19 -8.40
CA ASN A 136 -6.18 9.11 -8.94
C ASN A 136 -7.02 8.12 -9.74
N THR A 137 -7.47 8.55 -10.93
CA THR A 137 -8.36 7.76 -11.81
C THR A 137 -7.78 6.41 -12.19
N ARG A 138 -6.45 6.32 -12.34
CA ARG A 138 -5.76 5.08 -12.64
C ARG A 138 -5.84 4.07 -11.50
N ALA A 139 -5.55 4.50 -10.27
CA ALA A 139 -5.68 3.65 -9.09
C ALA A 139 -7.15 3.22 -8.86
N LEU A 140 -8.09 4.13 -9.02
CA LEU A 140 -9.53 3.82 -8.92
C LEU A 140 -9.94 2.74 -9.94
N ALA A 141 -9.49 2.85 -11.19
CA ALA A 141 -9.76 1.83 -12.21
C ALA A 141 -9.12 0.48 -11.85
N PHE A 142 -7.89 0.50 -11.31
CA PHE A 142 -7.23 -0.71 -10.82
C PHE A 142 -8.01 -1.37 -9.68
N TYR A 143 -8.39 -0.62 -8.64
CA TYR A 143 -9.13 -1.17 -7.50
C TYR A 143 -10.52 -1.70 -7.88
N ARG A 144 -11.23 -1.03 -8.79
CA ARG A 144 -12.51 -1.53 -9.31
C ARG A 144 -12.36 -2.88 -10.00
N ARG A 145 -11.30 -3.06 -10.83
CA ARG A 145 -11.00 -4.37 -11.44
C ARG A 145 -10.64 -5.44 -10.40
N GLN A 146 -10.16 -5.04 -9.23
CA GLN A 146 -9.86 -5.92 -8.10
C GLN A 146 -11.08 -6.18 -7.19
N GLY A 147 -12.28 -5.74 -7.57
CA GLY A 147 -13.52 -5.99 -6.84
C GLY A 147 -13.79 -5.02 -5.69
N PHE A 148 -13.14 -3.87 -5.65
CA PHE A 148 -13.43 -2.81 -4.68
C PHE A 148 -14.55 -1.90 -5.17
N GLU A 149 -15.40 -1.48 -4.23
CA GLU A 149 -16.46 -0.50 -4.42
C GLU A 149 -16.26 0.68 -3.46
N THR A 150 -16.67 1.88 -3.89
CA THR A 150 -16.62 3.08 -3.04
C THR A 150 -17.72 3.00 -1.99
N ILE A 151 -17.35 3.12 -0.71
CA ILE A 151 -18.27 3.09 0.42
C ILE A 151 -18.36 4.44 1.16
N GLY A 152 -17.48 5.38 0.88
CA GLY A 152 -17.45 6.68 1.53
C GLY A 152 -16.32 7.56 1.05
N THR A 153 -16.15 8.66 1.75
CA THR A 153 -15.08 9.64 1.53
C THR A 153 -14.41 9.97 2.84
N ARG A 154 -13.16 10.42 2.77
CA ARG A 154 -12.44 11.00 3.91
C ARG A 154 -11.60 12.17 3.44
N ARG A 155 -11.23 13.04 4.38
CA ARG A 155 -10.16 14.01 4.17
C ARG A 155 -8.85 13.44 4.65
N PHE A 156 -7.83 13.57 3.84
CA PHE A 156 -6.49 13.07 4.14
C PHE A 156 -5.46 14.18 3.95
N LEU A 157 -4.66 14.40 4.98
CA LEU A 157 -3.65 15.45 5.00
C LEU A 157 -2.29 14.86 4.62
N VAL A 158 -1.64 15.44 3.60
CA VAL A 158 -0.24 15.17 3.27
C VAL A 158 0.52 16.47 3.40
N GLY A 159 1.36 16.58 4.43
CA GLY A 159 1.99 17.83 4.79
C GLY A 159 0.93 18.89 5.14
N SER A 160 0.97 20.03 4.45
CA SER A 160 0.00 21.12 4.59
C SER A 160 -1.18 21.04 3.61
N VAL A 161 -1.19 20.05 2.70
CA VAL A 161 -2.19 19.90 1.64
C VAL A 161 -3.26 18.89 2.02
N GLU A 162 -4.51 19.34 2.03
CA GLU A 162 -5.68 18.49 2.25
C GLU A 162 -6.12 17.86 0.93
N HIS A 163 -6.32 16.54 0.95
CA HIS A 163 -6.80 15.77 -0.18
C HIS A 163 -8.14 15.11 0.16
N ASP A 164 -9.04 15.10 -0.82
CA ASP A 164 -10.26 14.32 -0.74
C ASP A 164 -9.98 12.90 -1.25
N ASP A 165 -10.15 11.93 -0.37
CA ASP A 165 -9.99 10.52 -0.69
C ASP A 165 -11.34 9.82 -0.75
N PHE A 166 -11.45 8.81 -1.60
CA PHE A 166 -12.49 7.80 -1.49
C PHE A 166 -12.04 6.70 -0.53
N VAL A 167 -12.99 6.18 0.24
CA VAL A 167 -12.83 4.93 0.96
C VAL A 167 -13.48 3.82 0.15
N LEU A 168 -12.70 2.79 -0.16
CA LEU A 168 -13.13 1.65 -0.93
C LEU A 168 -13.13 0.41 -0.04
N ALA A 169 -14.05 -0.51 -0.33
CA ALA A 169 -14.13 -1.80 0.34
C ALA A 169 -14.29 -2.93 -0.68
N ARG A 170 -13.67 -4.06 -0.38
CA ARG A 170 -13.87 -5.33 -1.05
C ARG A 170 -14.35 -6.35 -0.04
N PRO A 171 -15.51 -7.00 -0.23
CA PRO A 171 -15.92 -8.15 0.57
C PRO A 171 -14.88 -9.27 0.46
N LEU A 172 -14.59 -9.94 1.56
CA LEU A 172 -13.75 -11.12 1.60
C LEU A 172 -14.62 -12.35 1.85
N GLU A 173 -14.15 -13.50 1.40
CA GLU A 173 -14.86 -14.74 1.70
C GLU A 173 -14.78 -15.02 3.20
N ALA A 174 -15.93 -15.27 3.81
CA ALA A 174 -15.97 -15.70 5.20
C ALA A 174 -15.20 -17.01 5.35
N ALA A 175 -14.40 -17.14 6.40
CA ALA A 175 -13.80 -18.42 6.72
C ALA A 175 -14.92 -19.48 6.79
N PRO A 176 -14.75 -20.68 6.20
CA PRO A 176 -15.73 -21.73 6.31
C PRO A 176 -16.02 -21.98 7.79
N ALA A 177 -17.31 -21.97 8.16
CA ALA A 177 -17.71 -22.32 9.50
C ALA A 177 -17.24 -23.75 9.80
N LEU A 178 -16.43 -23.92 10.85
CA LEU A 178 -15.98 -25.21 11.36
C LEU A 178 -17.15 -25.98 11.96
#